data_9b1219f529565b7717eea6098f949525
#
_entry.id   9b1219f529565b7717eea6098f949525
#
_cell.length_a   1.000
_cell.length_b   1.000
_cell.length_c   1.000
_cell.angle_alpha   90.00
_cell.angle_beta   90.00
_cell.angle_gamma   90.00
#
_symmetry.space_group_name_H-M   'P 1'
#
loop_
_entity.id
_entity.type
_entity.pdbx_description
1 polymer ?
#
loop_
_entity_poly.entity_id
_entity_poly.type
_entity_poly.pdbx_seq_one_letter_code
_entity_poly.pdbx_strand_id
1 'polypeptide(L)'
;AEVAMSSALAQMDLQPLCIAGTNVLLLELPYYRRFRLKDVETIINRNDIQVVFAHIERFSRLWNKETFAAVMELPVYKQINCSSLCHARWRQRRQLLRWLSDGEVHLLGTDAHNLTSRPVNFQAAAQLLQRKQRTAELETCMELAEQLTEDGVQ
;
A
#
# COMPACT_ATOMS: atom_id res chain seq x y z
N ALA A 1 -11.40 -4.31 3.74
CA ALA A 1 -11.12 -3.05 4.46
C ALA A 1 -9.71 -3.09 5.03
N GLU A 2 -9.10 -1.92 5.18
CA GLU A 2 -7.79 -1.79 5.80
C GLU A 2 -7.85 -2.12 7.29
N VAL A 3 -6.79 -2.74 7.79
CA VAL A 3 -6.62 -3.08 9.21
C VAL A 3 -5.65 -2.10 9.85
N ALA A 4 -6.11 -1.36 10.86
CA ALA A 4 -5.24 -0.43 11.58
C ALA A 4 -4.18 -1.17 12.40
N MET A 5 -2.91 -0.81 12.24
CA MET A 5 -1.80 -1.40 12.98
C MET A 5 -1.96 -1.16 14.49
N SER A 6 -1.85 -2.25 15.26
CA SER A 6 -1.76 -2.24 16.72
C SER A 6 -0.82 -3.34 17.19
N SER A 7 -0.25 -3.19 18.39
CA SER A 7 0.62 -4.23 18.97
C SER A 7 -0.11 -5.56 19.24
N ALA A 8 -1.43 -5.53 19.39
CA ALA A 8 -2.24 -6.73 19.56
C ALA A 8 -2.23 -7.65 18.34
N LEU A 9 -2.11 -7.08 17.12
CA LEU A 9 -2.07 -7.86 15.88
C LEU A 9 -0.93 -8.88 15.83
N ALA A 10 0.20 -8.56 16.47
CA ALA A 10 1.34 -9.48 16.50
C ALA A 10 1.05 -10.82 17.21
N GLN A 11 -0.03 -10.89 18.00
CA GLN A 11 -0.41 -12.06 18.80
C GLN A 11 -1.77 -12.68 18.39
N MET A 12 -2.42 -12.09 17.39
CA MET A 12 -3.74 -12.55 16.92
C MET A 12 -3.63 -13.49 15.72
N ASP A 13 -4.69 -14.27 15.50
CA ASP A 13 -4.94 -14.86 14.20
C ASP A 13 -5.32 -13.74 13.21
N LEU A 14 -4.53 -13.58 12.16
CA LEU A 14 -4.70 -12.51 11.17
C LEU A 14 -5.49 -12.97 9.94
N GLN A 15 -5.68 -14.26 9.74
CA GLN A 15 -6.41 -14.79 8.59
C GLN A 15 -7.83 -14.21 8.43
N PRO A 16 -8.63 -14.03 9.51
CA PRO A 16 -9.95 -13.40 9.40
C PRO A 16 -9.92 -11.90 9.02
N LEU A 17 -8.74 -11.26 9.11
CA LEU A 17 -8.53 -9.87 8.79
C LEU A 17 -8.00 -9.65 7.37
N CYS A 18 -7.64 -10.72 6.68
CA CYS A 18 -7.19 -10.67 5.30
C CYS A 18 -8.33 -10.32 4.34
N ILE A 19 -7.98 -9.92 3.14
CA ILE A 19 -8.94 -9.73 2.04
C ILE A 19 -9.64 -11.06 1.81
N ALA A 20 -10.97 -11.04 1.72
CA ALA A 20 -11.79 -12.26 1.61
C ALA A 20 -11.30 -13.15 0.46
N GLY A 21 -11.09 -14.44 0.77
CA GLY A 21 -10.59 -15.42 -0.18
C GLY A 21 -9.08 -15.35 -0.44
N THR A 22 -8.33 -14.60 0.35
CA THR A 22 -6.87 -14.48 0.20
C THR A 22 -6.14 -14.58 1.54
N ASN A 23 -4.80 -14.62 1.49
CA ASN A 23 -3.92 -14.47 2.65
C ASN A 23 -3.31 -13.05 2.73
N VAL A 24 -3.88 -12.08 2.03
CA VAL A 24 -3.37 -10.71 1.95
C VAL A 24 -3.95 -9.83 3.04
N LEU A 25 -3.09 -9.32 3.91
CA LEU A 25 -3.44 -8.34 4.94
C LEU A 25 -3.12 -6.92 4.46
N LEU A 26 -4.13 -6.10 4.25
CA LEU A 26 -3.97 -4.68 3.96
C LEU A 26 -3.83 -3.91 5.28
N LEU A 27 -2.60 -3.54 5.63
CA LEU A 27 -2.22 -2.97 6.92
C LEU A 27 -2.03 -1.45 6.82
N GLU A 28 -2.84 -0.70 7.59
CA GLU A 28 -2.67 0.74 7.75
C GLU A 28 -1.76 1.04 8.94
N LEU A 29 -0.66 1.75 8.70
CA LEU A 29 0.26 2.17 9.76
C LEU A 29 -0.31 3.38 10.53
N PRO A 30 0.06 3.58 11.82
CA PRO A 30 -0.56 4.61 12.65
C PRO A 30 -0.09 6.03 12.29
N TYR A 31 -1.03 6.97 12.14
CA TYR A 31 -0.74 8.38 11.80
C TYR A 31 -0.05 9.16 12.91
N TYR A 32 -0.50 9.00 14.15
CA TYR A 32 -0.11 9.87 15.28
C TYR A 32 0.44 9.12 16.47
N ARG A 33 0.48 7.79 16.43
CA ARG A 33 0.97 6.98 17.54
C ARG A 33 2.38 6.50 17.25
N ARG A 34 3.22 6.54 18.26
CA ARG A 34 4.49 5.80 18.23
C ARG A 34 4.15 4.31 18.17
N PHE A 35 4.61 3.64 17.15
CA PHE A 35 4.57 2.18 17.04
C PHE A 35 6.00 1.64 17.13
N ARG A 36 6.11 0.41 17.57
CA ARG A 36 7.40 -0.25 17.59
C ARG A 36 7.59 -0.96 16.26
N LEU A 37 8.67 -0.65 15.57
CA LEU A 37 9.02 -1.31 14.30
C LEU A 37 9.04 -2.84 14.45
N LYS A 38 9.50 -3.32 15.62
CA LYS A 38 9.50 -4.75 15.96
C LYS A 38 8.11 -5.40 15.91
N ASP A 39 7.05 -4.70 16.27
CA ASP A 39 5.69 -5.26 16.19
C ASP A 39 5.27 -5.42 14.72
N VAL A 40 5.66 -4.48 13.87
CA VAL A 40 5.44 -4.56 12.42
C VAL A 40 6.24 -5.72 11.83
N GLU A 41 7.54 -5.83 12.17
CA GLU A 41 8.41 -6.93 11.74
C GLU A 41 7.86 -8.29 12.17
N THR A 42 7.28 -8.40 13.36
CA THR A 42 6.64 -9.64 13.83
C THR A 42 5.47 -10.05 12.93
N ILE A 43 4.68 -9.09 12.46
CA ILE A 43 3.57 -9.36 11.55
C ILE A 43 4.07 -9.75 10.16
N ILE A 44 5.06 -9.02 9.64
CA ILE A 44 5.64 -9.24 8.31
C ILE A 44 6.30 -10.62 8.19
N ASN A 45 6.97 -11.05 9.26
CA ASN A 45 7.70 -12.32 9.27
C ASN A 45 6.80 -13.56 9.44
N ARG A 46 5.48 -13.40 9.42
CA ARG A 46 4.56 -14.54 9.40
C ARG A 46 4.55 -15.16 8.00
N ASN A 47 4.60 -16.49 7.97
CA ASN A 47 4.59 -17.24 6.71
C ASN A 47 3.18 -17.53 6.17
N ASP A 48 2.16 -17.26 6.98
CA ASP A 48 0.76 -17.57 6.68
C ASP A 48 0.02 -16.40 6.01
N ILE A 49 0.61 -15.21 5.97
CA ILE A 49 0.01 -14.00 5.39
C ILE A 49 1.00 -13.22 4.53
N GLN A 50 0.46 -12.48 3.58
CA GLN A 50 1.18 -11.49 2.78
C GLN A 50 0.74 -10.08 3.19
N VAL A 51 1.69 -9.25 3.61
CA VAL A 51 1.40 -7.90 4.10
C VAL A 51 1.53 -6.88 2.99
N VAL A 52 0.52 -6.02 2.86
CA VAL A 52 0.54 -4.83 2.01
C VAL A 52 0.35 -3.60 2.89
N PHE A 53 1.29 -2.65 2.89
CA PHE A 53 1.10 -1.36 3.55
C PHE A 53 0.18 -0.47 2.72
N ALA A 54 -0.95 -0.10 3.29
CA ALA A 54 -1.91 0.79 2.67
C ALA A 54 -1.39 2.24 2.59
N HIS A 55 -1.67 2.90 1.46
CA HIS A 55 -1.45 4.34 1.22
C HIS A 55 -0.18 4.94 1.89
N ILE A 56 0.96 4.28 1.68
CA ILE A 56 2.25 4.60 2.31
C ILE A 56 2.69 6.05 2.09
N GLU A 57 2.28 6.68 1.00
CA GLU A 57 2.61 8.06 0.67
C GLU A 57 2.11 9.08 1.69
N ARG A 58 1.06 8.75 2.45
CA ARG A 58 0.53 9.64 3.50
C ARG A 58 1.54 9.85 4.61
N PHE A 59 2.32 8.83 4.93
CA PHE A 59 3.29 8.86 6.03
C PHE A 59 4.56 9.64 5.69
N SER A 60 4.89 9.82 4.42
CA SER A 60 6.06 10.57 3.97
C SER A 60 6.10 12.03 4.45
N ARG A 61 4.95 12.58 4.88
CA ARG A 61 4.81 13.94 5.40
C ARG A 61 4.54 14.00 6.91
N LEU A 62 4.14 12.89 7.49
CA LEU A 62 3.71 12.81 8.88
C LEU A 62 4.84 12.34 9.79
N TRP A 63 5.70 11.48 9.27
CA TRP A 63 6.82 10.91 10.02
C TRP A 63 8.12 11.65 9.73
N ASN A 64 9.07 11.54 10.67
CA ASN A 64 10.44 11.97 10.41
C ASN A 64 11.06 11.08 9.31
N LYS A 65 12.09 11.61 8.65
CA LYS A 65 12.72 10.95 7.50
C LYS A 65 13.30 9.58 7.82
N GLU A 66 13.86 9.42 9.02
CA GLU A 66 14.52 8.18 9.46
C GLU A 66 13.48 7.07 9.63
N THR A 67 12.37 7.35 10.35
CA THR A 67 11.28 6.39 10.53
C THR A 67 10.65 6.01 9.19
N PHE A 68 10.40 6.99 8.31
CA PHE A 68 9.83 6.72 7.00
C PHE A 68 10.77 5.87 6.14
N ALA A 69 12.07 6.18 6.12
CA ALA A 69 13.06 5.41 5.37
C ALA A 69 13.12 3.97 5.88
N ALA A 70 13.18 3.76 7.21
CA ALA A 70 13.21 2.43 7.80
C ALA A 70 11.97 1.59 7.41
N VAL A 71 10.78 2.20 7.34
CA VAL A 71 9.56 1.50 6.90
C VAL A 71 9.60 1.21 5.39
N MET A 72 10.15 2.12 4.59
CA MET A 72 10.27 1.88 3.14
C MET A 72 11.22 0.73 2.80
N GLU A 73 12.21 0.44 3.64
CA GLU A 73 13.15 -0.68 3.47
C GLU A 73 12.57 -2.04 3.91
N LEU A 74 11.42 -2.06 4.61
CA LEU A 74 10.82 -3.33 5.02
C LEU A 74 10.40 -4.18 3.78
N PRO A 75 10.62 -5.51 3.84
CA PRO A 75 10.35 -6.43 2.73
C PRO A 75 8.86 -6.76 2.64
N VAL A 76 8.04 -5.76 2.37
CA VAL A 76 6.59 -5.87 2.21
C VAL A 76 6.12 -5.14 0.96
N TYR A 77 4.99 -5.52 0.44
CA TYR A 77 4.34 -4.75 -0.60
C TYR A 77 3.84 -3.41 -0.06
N LYS A 78 3.93 -2.38 -0.88
CA LYS A 78 3.53 -1.02 -0.54
C LYS A 78 2.59 -0.48 -1.59
N GLN A 79 1.48 0.09 -1.15
CA GLN A 79 0.44 0.65 -1.99
C GLN A 79 0.40 2.17 -1.83
N ILE A 80 0.19 2.89 -2.93
CA ILE A 80 -0.19 4.31 -2.92
C ILE A 80 -1.61 4.50 -3.46
N ASN A 81 -2.26 5.57 -3.02
CA ASN A 81 -3.60 5.88 -3.50
C ASN A 81 -3.60 6.51 -4.89
N CYS A 82 -4.51 6.07 -5.73
CA CYS A 82 -4.80 6.66 -7.04
C CYS A 82 -5.12 8.15 -6.92
N SER A 83 -5.91 8.55 -5.91
CA SER A 83 -6.22 9.94 -5.63
C SER A 83 -4.99 10.77 -5.32
N SER A 84 -4.05 10.22 -4.53
CA SER A 84 -2.78 10.89 -4.21
C SER A 84 -1.96 11.11 -5.47
N LEU A 85 -1.90 10.13 -6.37
CA LEU A 85 -1.19 10.26 -7.64
C LEU A 85 -1.84 11.32 -8.57
N CYS A 86 -3.18 11.31 -8.67
CA CYS A 86 -3.92 12.20 -9.57
C CYS A 86 -3.92 13.67 -9.09
N HIS A 87 -4.05 13.91 -7.78
CA HIS A 87 -4.19 15.26 -7.22
C HIS A 87 -2.90 15.84 -6.64
N ALA A 88 -1.80 15.09 -6.66
CA ALA A 88 -0.51 15.56 -6.15
C ALA A 88 0.00 16.81 -6.89
N ARG A 89 0.62 17.71 -6.14
CA ARG A 89 1.44 18.77 -6.74
C ARG A 89 2.63 18.17 -7.49
N TRP A 90 3.22 18.89 -8.44
CA TRP A 90 4.22 18.35 -9.36
C TRP A 90 5.41 17.65 -8.67
N ARG A 91 5.95 18.22 -7.57
CA ARG A 91 7.06 17.63 -6.81
C ARG A 91 6.68 16.29 -6.18
N GLN A 92 5.52 16.26 -5.54
CA GLN A 92 5.00 15.01 -4.93
C GLN A 92 4.70 13.96 -5.99
N ARG A 93 4.03 14.35 -7.09
CA ARG A 93 3.75 13.42 -8.19
C ARG A 93 5.03 12.83 -8.77
N ARG A 94 6.07 13.66 -8.97
CA ARG A 94 7.38 13.18 -9.43
C ARG A 94 7.98 12.15 -8.48
N GLN A 95 7.83 12.34 -7.16
CA GLN A 95 8.29 11.39 -6.15
C GLN A 95 7.50 10.07 -6.22
N LEU A 96 6.16 10.13 -6.30
CA LEU A 96 5.31 8.93 -6.41
C LEU A 96 5.62 8.13 -7.67
N LEU A 97 5.79 8.81 -8.81
CA LEU A 97 6.19 8.16 -10.06
C LEU A 97 7.58 7.52 -9.97
N ARG A 98 8.51 8.14 -9.25
CA ARG A 98 9.82 7.58 -9.02
C ARG A 98 9.74 6.33 -8.16
N TRP A 99 8.99 6.34 -7.06
CA TRP A 99 8.79 5.15 -6.23
C TRP A 99 8.21 3.96 -7.00
N LEU A 100 7.28 4.21 -7.92
CA LEU A 100 6.77 3.17 -8.81
C LEU A 100 7.86 2.63 -9.74
N SER A 101 8.66 3.51 -10.37
CA SER A 101 9.71 3.09 -11.30
C SER A 101 10.90 2.41 -10.62
N ASP A 102 11.23 2.82 -9.40
CA ASP A 102 12.34 2.26 -8.62
C ASP A 102 11.93 0.96 -7.89
N GLY A 103 10.64 0.54 -7.98
CA GLY A 103 10.12 -0.63 -7.30
C GLY A 103 10.01 -0.48 -5.78
N GLU A 104 10.02 0.75 -5.27
CA GLU A 104 9.79 1.05 -3.85
C GLU A 104 8.31 0.95 -3.47
N VAL A 105 7.42 1.13 -4.46
CA VAL A 105 5.97 0.99 -4.36
C VAL A 105 5.49 0.03 -5.44
N HIS A 106 4.56 -0.84 -5.11
CA HIS A 106 4.20 -2.02 -5.87
C HIS A 106 2.75 -2.01 -6.37
N LEU A 107 1.86 -1.30 -5.68
CA LEU A 107 0.42 -1.38 -5.90
C LEU A 107 -0.23 0.01 -5.94
N LEU A 108 -1.34 0.08 -6.67
CA LEU A 108 -2.26 1.21 -6.70
C LEU A 108 -3.56 0.85 -6.00
N GLY A 109 -3.99 1.67 -5.04
CA GLY A 109 -5.26 1.50 -4.34
C GLY A 109 -6.23 2.64 -4.62
N THR A 110 -7.51 2.36 -4.65
CA THR A 110 -8.54 3.39 -4.82
C THR A 110 -8.88 4.08 -3.51
N ASP A 111 -8.74 3.39 -2.37
CA ASP A 111 -9.21 3.85 -1.06
C ASP A 111 -10.68 4.33 -1.14
N ALA A 112 -11.47 3.60 -1.96
CA ALA A 112 -12.85 3.97 -2.23
C ALA A 112 -13.74 3.56 -1.05
N HIS A 113 -14.49 4.52 -0.48
CA HIS A 113 -15.41 4.29 0.62
C HIS A 113 -16.86 4.59 0.23
N ASN A 114 -17.06 5.33 -0.85
CA ASN A 114 -18.38 5.69 -1.36
C ASN A 114 -18.29 6.19 -2.82
N LEU A 115 -19.43 6.46 -3.43
CA LEU A 115 -19.51 6.89 -4.83
C LEU A 115 -19.33 8.40 -5.03
N THR A 116 -19.28 9.19 -3.96
CA THR A 116 -19.27 10.66 -4.03
C THR A 116 -17.96 11.28 -3.59
N SER A 117 -17.61 11.17 -2.30
CA SER A 117 -16.43 11.84 -1.75
C SER A 117 -15.12 11.03 -1.91
N ARG A 118 -15.21 9.69 -1.99
CA ARG A 118 -14.10 8.78 -2.27
C ARG A 118 -14.51 7.74 -3.32
N PRO A 119 -14.73 8.15 -4.57
CA PRO A 119 -15.12 7.25 -5.64
C PRO A 119 -13.94 6.38 -6.11
N VAL A 120 -14.26 5.34 -6.87
CA VAL A 120 -13.25 4.54 -7.57
C VAL A 120 -12.58 5.41 -8.64
N ASN A 121 -11.29 5.66 -8.50
CA ASN A 121 -10.51 6.57 -9.34
C ASN A 121 -9.33 5.89 -10.05
N PHE A 122 -9.33 4.57 -10.13
CA PHE A 122 -8.27 3.79 -10.77
C PHE A 122 -8.06 4.17 -12.23
N GLN A 123 -9.16 4.36 -12.98
CA GLN A 123 -9.08 4.73 -14.40
C GLN A 123 -8.32 6.06 -14.60
N ALA A 124 -8.56 7.06 -13.73
CA ALA A 124 -7.87 8.34 -13.82
C ALA A 124 -6.36 8.19 -13.56
N ALA A 125 -5.97 7.36 -12.60
CA ALA A 125 -4.57 7.04 -12.32
C ALA A 125 -3.92 6.29 -13.48
N ALA A 126 -4.59 5.29 -14.05
CA ALA A 126 -4.12 4.54 -15.20
C ALA A 126 -3.88 5.46 -16.41
N GLN A 127 -4.83 6.32 -16.75
CA GLN A 127 -4.68 7.31 -17.84
C GLN A 127 -3.54 8.30 -17.56
N LEU A 128 -3.32 8.68 -16.29
CA LEU A 128 -2.20 9.55 -15.92
C LEU A 128 -0.87 8.84 -16.15
N LEU A 129 -0.73 7.58 -15.73
CA LEU A 129 0.49 6.78 -15.94
C LEU A 129 0.77 6.59 -17.44
N GLN A 130 -0.23 6.25 -18.24
CA GLN A 130 -0.09 6.13 -19.69
C GLN A 130 0.40 7.45 -20.32
N ARG A 131 -0.22 8.58 -19.97
CA ARG A 131 0.22 9.92 -20.45
C ARG A 131 1.64 10.27 -20.02
N LYS A 132 2.12 9.71 -18.91
CA LYS A 132 3.47 9.88 -18.40
C LYS A 132 4.46 8.84 -18.92
N GLN A 133 4.03 7.99 -19.89
CA GLN A 133 4.85 6.91 -20.45
C GLN A 133 5.31 5.90 -19.37
N ARG A 134 4.40 5.58 -18.44
CA ARG A 134 4.59 4.65 -17.31
C ARG A 134 3.65 3.45 -17.41
N THR A 135 3.44 2.95 -18.62
CA THR A 135 2.53 1.81 -18.89
C THR A 135 3.08 0.53 -18.28
N ALA A 136 4.39 0.32 -18.34
CA ALA A 136 5.04 -0.85 -17.72
C ALA A 136 4.84 -0.90 -16.20
N GLU A 137 4.99 0.23 -15.51
CA GLU A 137 4.73 0.30 -14.08
C GLU A 137 3.26 0.03 -13.73
N LEU A 138 2.33 0.47 -14.58
CA LEU A 138 0.90 0.17 -14.42
C LEU A 138 0.63 -1.33 -14.60
N GLU A 139 1.18 -1.94 -15.63
CA GLU A 139 1.06 -3.38 -15.92
C GLU A 139 1.62 -4.20 -14.76
N THR A 140 2.82 -3.88 -14.28
CA THR A 140 3.43 -4.55 -13.11
C THR A 140 2.54 -4.45 -11.86
N CYS A 141 1.94 -3.28 -11.59
CA CYS A 141 1.01 -3.12 -10.47
C CYS A 141 -0.24 -4.00 -10.62
N MET A 142 -0.77 -4.12 -11.84
CA MET A 142 -1.97 -4.92 -12.13
C MET A 142 -1.67 -6.42 -12.01
N GLU A 143 -0.59 -6.89 -12.61
CA GLU A 143 -0.14 -8.29 -12.54
C GLU A 143 0.09 -8.73 -11.09
N LEU A 144 0.77 -7.89 -10.29
CA LEU A 144 0.97 -8.19 -8.87
C LEU A 144 -0.36 -8.24 -8.11
N ALA A 145 -1.30 -7.33 -8.40
CA ALA A 145 -2.60 -7.34 -7.76
C ALA A 145 -3.39 -8.62 -8.07
N GLU A 146 -3.32 -9.10 -9.32
CA GLU A 146 -3.91 -10.38 -9.73
C GLU A 146 -3.25 -11.55 -8.99
N GLN A 147 -1.92 -11.65 -8.98
CA GLN A 147 -1.19 -12.69 -8.27
C GLN A 147 -1.56 -12.76 -6.79
N LEU A 148 -1.58 -11.62 -6.11
CA LEU A 148 -1.94 -11.54 -4.68
C LEU A 148 -3.38 -11.98 -4.39
N THR A 149 -4.29 -11.87 -5.36
CA THR A 149 -5.69 -12.28 -5.21
C THR A 149 -5.93 -13.71 -5.66
N GLU A 150 -5.12 -14.29 -6.53
CA GLU A 150 -5.24 -15.66 -7.03
C GLU A 150 -4.57 -16.67 -6.09
N ASP A 151 -3.40 -16.36 -5.53
CA ASP A 151 -2.65 -17.26 -4.63
C ASP A 151 -3.37 -17.57 -3.31
N GLY A 152 -4.44 -16.85 -2.99
CA GLY A 152 -5.25 -17.05 -1.79
C GLY A 152 -6.34 -18.12 -1.91
N VAL A 153 -6.52 -18.71 -3.08
CA VAL A 153 -7.61 -19.67 -3.37
C VAL A 153 -7.14 -21.12 -3.30
N GLN A 154 -6.19 -21.46 -2.43
CA GLN A 154 -5.82 -22.87 -2.16
C GLN A 154 -6.37 -23.34 -0.83
#